data_b13d5401fd4a12a9dddc5926a9f26fbb
#
_entry.id   b13d5401fd4a12a9dddc5926a9f26fbb
#
_cell.length_a   1.000
_cell.length_b   1.000
_cell.length_c   1.000
_cell.angle_alpha   90.00
_cell.angle_beta   90.00
_cell.angle_gamma   90.00
#
_symmetry.space_group_name_H-M   'P 1'
#
loop_
_entity.id
_entity.type
_entity.pdbx_description
1 polymer ?
#
loop_
_entity_poly.entity_id
_entity_poly.type
_entity_poly.pdbx_seq_one_letter_code
_entity_poly.pdbx_strand_id
1 'polypeptide(L)'
;KEGIRYHYLGGGNEVGNVGCILEDATGTRLLLDYGLAPTDPPRYPKEAPKVTDCIITHSHIDHIGMAPWLASNHSTRLHGTALTGEIARPMWNDCYKVSRIEGYPLSWDKRDIDEAVDLWQAHGFDEKITFHNWKWRLLPAGHIPGAAMVNIETPTHRILFTGDFDTRDSELVNGA
;
A
#
# COMPACT_ATOMS: atom_id res chain seq x y z
N LYS A 1 -19.58 2.45 20.67
CA LYS A 1 -18.77 1.23 20.69
C LYS A 1 -17.34 1.61 20.32
N GLU A 2 -16.43 1.49 21.27
CA GLU A 2 -14.99 1.59 21.01
C GLU A 2 -14.56 0.36 20.22
N GLY A 3 -14.03 0.53 19.02
CA GLY A 3 -13.57 -0.56 18.16
C GLY A 3 -12.94 -0.05 16.89
N ILE A 4 -12.19 -0.92 16.23
CA ILE A 4 -11.64 -0.69 14.89
C ILE A 4 -12.57 -1.35 13.87
N ARG A 5 -12.91 -0.60 12.84
CA ARG A 5 -13.57 -1.12 11.64
C ARG A 5 -12.53 -1.30 10.55
N TYR A 6 -12.66 -2.32 9.77
CA TYR A 6 -11.88 -2.48 8.54
C TYR A 6 -12.82 -2.56 7.34
N HIS A 7 -12.36 -2.06 6.22
CA HIS A 7 -13.11 -2.06 4.98
C HIS A 7 -12.17 -2.30 3.80
N TYR A 8 -12.42 -3.37 3.05
CA TYR A 8 -11.69 -3.65 1.82
C TYR A 8 -12.27 -2.85 0.65
N LEU A 9 -11.42 -2.11 -0.03
CA LEU A 9 -11.73 -1.43 -1.30
C LEU A 9 -11.54 -2.39 -2.49
N GLY A 10 -10.72 -3.40 -2.31
CA GLY A 10 -10.46 -4.49 -3.21
C GLY A 10 -9.59 -5.53 -2.52
N GLY A 11 -9.48 -6.73 -3.10
CA GLY A 11 -8.66 -7.82 -2.56
C GLY A 11 -9.24 -8.56 -1.35
N GLY A 12 -10.46 -8.23 -0.92
CA GLY A 12 -11.08 -8.88 0.24
C GLY A 12 -11.66 -10.26 -0.05
N ASN A 13 -12.22 -10.45 -1.25
CA ASN A 13 -12.80 -11.72 -1.73
C ASN A 13 -12.21 -12.15 -3.09
N GLU A 14 -11.12 -11.54 -3.48
CA GLU A 14 -10.46 -11.78 -4.76
C GLU A 14 -8.94 -11.55 -4.62
N VAL A 15 -8.16 -12.05 -5.55
CA VAL A 15 -6.72 -11.80 -5.61
C VAL A 15 -6.45 -10.54 -6.42
N GLY A 16 -5.56 -9.70 -5.95
CA GLY A 16 -5.16 -8.43 -6.60
C GLY A 16 -5.98 -7.23 -6.14
N ASN A 17 -5.73 -6.07 -6.75
CA ASN A 17 -6.36 -4.77 -6.45
C ASN A 17 -6.57 -4.49 -4.95
N VAL A 18 -5.55 -4.79 -4.14
CA VAL A 18 -5.61 -4.74 -2.67
C VAL A 18 -5.73 -3.29 -2.18
N GLY A 19 -6.64 -3.07 -1.25
CA GLY A 19 -6.77 -1.84 -0.49
C GLY A 19 -7.63 -2.09 0.74
N CYS A 20 -7.10 -1.80 1.93
CA CYS A 20 -7.80 -1.99 3.19
C CYS A 20 -7.75 -0.72 4.03
N ILE A 21 -8.90 -0.18 4.39
CA ILE A 21 -9.00 0.95 5.33
C ILE A 21 -9.24 0.40 6.73
N LEU A 22 -8.46 0.90 7.67
CA LEU A 22 -8.75 0.81 9.10
C LEU A 22 -9.30 2.15 9.59
N GLU A 23 -10.36 2.11 10.37
CA GLU A 23 -10.99 3.31 10.93
C GLU A 23 -11.42 3.06 12.38
N ASP A 24 -11.12 4.01 13.26
CA ASP A 24 -11.61 3.98 14.65
C ASP A 24 -12.89 4.81 14.83
N ALA A 25 -13.42 4.78 16.05
CA ALA A 25 -14.65 5.51 16.38
C ALA A 25 -14.49 7.04 16.36
N THR A 26 -13.25 7.56 16.34
CA THR A 26 -12.96 9.00 16.25
C THR A 26 -12.87 9.49 14.80
N GLY A 27 -12.88 8.56 13.84
CA GLY A 27 -12.71 8.85 12.41
C GLY A 27 -11.25 8.88 11.96
N THR A 28 -10.31 8.44 12.80
CA THR A 28 -8.92 8.21 12.38
C THR A 28 -8.89 7.08 11.36
N ARG A 29 -8.33 7.35 10.18
CA ARG A 29 -8.27 6.41 9.05
C ARG A 29 -6.85 6.19 8.59
N LEU A 30 -6.52 4.93 8.31
CA LEU A 30 -5.25 4.52 7.72
C LEU A 30 -5.55 3.55 6.57
N LEU A 31 -4.99 3.83 5.39
CA LEU A 31 -5.09 2.92 4.24
C LEU A 31 -3.87 2.01 4.20
N LEU A 32 -4.09 0.74 3.93
CA LEU A 32 -3.07 -0.30 3.78
C LEU A 32 -3.15 -0.84 2.35
N ASP A 33 -2.10 -0.59 1.57
CA ASP A 33 -2.02 -0.84 0.13
C ASP A 33 -3.11 -0.13 -0.70
N TYR A 34 -2.83 0.12 -1.96
CA TYR A 34 -3.82 0.57 -2.94
C TYR A 34 -3.35 0.19 -4.34
N GLY A 35 -3.74 -0.98 -4.78
CA GLY A 35 -3.28 -1.60 -6.00
C GLY A 35 -4.35 -1.80 -7.06
N LEU A 36 -3.93 -2.24 -8.23
CA LEU A 36 -4.80 -2.73 -9.29
C LEU A 36 -4.41 -4.16 -9.67
N ALA A 37 -5.38 -5.00 -9.98
CA ALA A 37 -5.10 -6.34 -10.47
C ALA A 37 -4.71 -6.30 -11.95
N PRO A 38 -3.51 -6.77 -12.33
CA PRO A 38 -3.00 -6.74 -13.70
C PRO A 38 -3.61 -7.86 -14.56
N THR A 39 -4.92 -7.92 -14.60
CA THR A 39 -5.69 -8.84 -15.46
C THR A 39 -5.97 -8.19 -16.81
N ASP A 40 -6.55 -8.92 -17.74
CA ASP A 40 -6.98 -8.41 -19.04
C ASP A 40 -8.51 -8.50 -19.17
N PRO A 41 -9.25 -7.38 -19.05
CA PRO A 41 -8.79 -6.05 -18.64
C PRO A 41 -8.40 -5.97 -17.15
N PRO A 42 -7.62 -4.94 -16.74
CA PRO A 42 -7.28 -4.74 -15.34
C PRO A 42 -8.52 -4.53 -14.46
N ARG A 43 -8.42 -4.97 -13.20
CA ARG A 43 -9.45 -4.66 -12.20
C ARG A 43 -8.91 -3.64 -11.20
N TYR A 44 -9.75 -2.66 -10.89
CA TYR A 44 -9.42 -1.56 -10.01
C TYR A 44 -10.11 -1.73 -8.65
N PRO A 45 -9.51 -1.22 -7.56
CA PRO A 45 -10.20 -1.13 -6.28
C PRO A 45 -11.32 -0.09 -6.37
N LYS A 46 -12.22 -0.10 -5.39
CA LYS A 46 -13.15 1.02 -5.18
C LYS A 46 -12.36 2.28 -4.88
N GLU A 47 -12.92 3.42 -5.28
CA GLU A 47 -12.33 4.72 -4.99
C GLU A 47 -12.15 4.91 -3.48
N ALA A 48 -10.94 5.23 -3.06
CA ALA A 48 -10.63 5.46 -1.67
C ALA A 48 -11.24 6.78 -1.20
N PRO A 49 -11.86 6.84 -0.02
CA PRO A 49 -12.19 8.10 0.62
C PRO A 49 -10.90 8.86 0.93
N LYS A 50 -11.02 10.16 1.19
CA LYS A 50 -9.85 10.96 1.56
C LYS A 50 -9.16 10.38 2.78
N VAL A 51 -7.88 10.03 2.59
CA VAL A 51 -6.97 9.56 3.64
C VAL A 51 -5.68 10.39 3.58
N THR A 52 -5.10 10.65 4.74
CA THR A 52 -3.84 11.43 4.83
C THR A 52 -2.61 10.55 4.66
N ASP A 53 -2.73 9.27 4.96
CA ASP A 53 -1.62 8.32 5.00
C ASP A 53 -2.03 6.96 4.45
N CYS A 54 -1.13 6.35 3.68
CA CYS A 54 -1.24 5.00 3.17
C CYS A 54 0.09 4.27 3.42
N ILE A 55 0.03 3.07 4.01
CA ILE A 55 1.22 2.22 4.19
C ILE A 55 1.22 1.17 3.09
N ILE A 56 2.31 1.08 2.35
CA ILE A 56 2.54 0.14 1.26
C ILE A 56 3.39 -1.01 1.76
N THR A 57 2.90 -2.23 1.61
CA THR A 57 3.60 -3.43 2.06
C THR A 57 4.76 -3.81 1.14
N HIS A 58 4.57 -3.77 -0.17
CA HIS A 58 5.60 -4.09 -1.14
C HIS A 58 5.26 -3.57 -2.54
N SER A 59 6.18 -3.75 -3.49
CA SER A 59 6.17 -3.07 -4.79
C SER A 59 5.41 -3.79 -5.91
N HIS A 60 4.69 -4.87 -5.66
CA HIS A 60 3.84 -5.48 -6.70
C HIS A 60 2.67 -4.56 -7.06
N ILE A 61 2.31 -4.55 -8.34
CA ILE A 61 1.32 -3.61 -8.89
C ILE A 61 -0.08 -3.76 -8.27
N ASP A 62 -0.44 -4.93 -7.81
CA ASP A 62 -1.69 -5.21 -7.13
C ASP A 62 -1.74 -4.68 -5.67
N HIS A 63 -0.63 -4.12 -5.19
CA HIS A 63 -0.50 -3.42 -3.91
C HIS A 63 -0.18 -1.92 -4.04
N ILE A 64 0.47 -1.51 -5.14
CA ILE A 64 0.88 -0.10 -5.33
C ILE A 64 0.26 0.60 -6.54
N GLY A 65 -0.42 -0.14 -7.42
CA GLY A 65 -0.79 0.35 -8.75
C GLY A 65 -1.69 1.58 -8.78
N MET A 66 -2.40 1.88 -7.70
CA MET A 66 -3.26 3.05 -7.58
C MET A 66 -2.71 4.12 -6.62
N ALA A 67 -1.52 3.93 -6.04
CA ALA A 67 -0.93 4.90 -5.13
C ALA A 67 -0.65 6.28 -5.78
N PRO A 68 -0.29 6.40 -7.08
CA PRO A 68 -0.19 7.71 -7.74
C PRO A 68 -1.51 8.49 -7.73
N TRP A 69 -2.65 7.82 -7.86
CA TRP A 69 -3.96 8.45 -7.73
C TRP A 69 -4.20 9.04 -6.33
N LEU A 70 -3.80 8.34 -5.27
CA LEU A 70 -3.89 8.86 -3.89
C LEU A 70 -3.03 10.12 -3.71
N ALA A 71 -1.82 10.09 -4.23
CA ALA A 71 -0.89 11.23 -4.15
C ALA A 71 -1.49 12.48 -4.79
N SER A 72 -1.96 12.37 -6.02
CA SER A 72 -2.47 13.52 -6.77
C SER A 72 -3.84 14.01 -6.30
N ASN A 73 -4.75 13.11 -5.94
CA ASN A 73 -6.11 13.49 -5.58
C ASN A 73 -6.28 13.83 -4.09
N HIS A 74 -5.51 13.23 -3.22
CA HIS A 74 -5.66 13.39 -1.77
C HIS A 74 -4.42 13.97 -1.08
N SER A 75 -3.30 14.13 -1.79
CA SER A 75 -1.99 14.46 -1.22
C SER A 75 -1.62 13.49 -0.08
N THR A 76 -1.96 12.21 -0.27
CA THR A 76 -1.72 11.15 0.70
C THR A 76 -0.22 10.88 0.82
N ARG A 77 0.32 10.90 2.04
CA ARG A 77 1.67 10.43 2.31
C ARG A 77 1.72 8.91 2.14
N LEU A 78 2.69 8.44 1.39
CA LEU A 78 2.92 7.02 1.13
C LEU A 78 4.08 6.55 2.02
N HIS A 79 3.84 5.53 2.82
CA HIS A 79 4.84 4.99 3.74
C HIS A 79 5.23 3.57 3.31
N GLY A 80 6.52 3.25 3.44
CA GLY A 80 7.04 1.92 3.15
C GLY A 80 8.54 1.86 3.38
N THR A 81 9.16 0.74 3.04
CA THR A 81 10.63 0.65 3.05
C THR A 81 11.24 1.49 1.92
N ALA A 82 12.50 1.91 2.08
CA ALA A 82 13.21 2.64 1.04
C ALA A 82 13.25 1.85 -0.27
N LEU A 83 13.55 0.56 -0.20
CA LEU A 83 13.66 -0.29 -1.38
C LEU A 83 12.31 -0.44 -2.11
N THR A 84 11.21 -0.58 -1.37
CA THR A 84 9.86 -0.57 -1.99
C THR A 84 9.61 0.74 -2.74
N GLY A 85 9.99 1.89 -2.17
CA GLY A 85 9.86 3.20 -2.83
C GLY A 85 10.71 3.32 -4.10
N GLU A 86 11.94 2.80 -4.08
CA GLU A 86 12.83 2.79 -5.25
C GLU A 86 12.27 1.94 -6.40
N ILE A 87 11.70 0.78 -6.08
CA ILE A 87 11.11 -0.14 -7.07
C ILE A 87 9.74 0.37 -7.55
N ALA A 88 9.00 1.08 -6.72
CA ALA A 88 7.66 1.58 -7.06
C ALA A 88 7.65 2.47 -8.31
N ARG A 89 8.61 3.38 -8.45
CA ARG A 89 8.68 4.29 -9.60
C ARG A 89 8.78 3.57 -10.95
N PRO A 90 9.73 2.64 -11.18
CA PRO A 90 9.76 1.87 -12.43
C PRO A 90 8.50 1.02 -12.62
N MET A 91 7.91 0.46 -11.57
CA MET A 91 6.66 -0.30 -11.67
C MET A 91 5.48 0.57 -12.13
N TRP A 92 5.34 1.78 -11.60
CA TRP A 92 4.31 2.74 -12.05
C TRP A 92 4.54 3.18 -13.51
N ASN A 93 5.79 3.46 -13.88
CA ASN A 93 6.10 3.81 -15.27
C ASN A 93 5.76 2.68 -16.27
N ASP A 94 6.03 1.44 -15.88
CA ASP A 94 5.69 0.28 -16.70
C ASP A 94 4.17 0.10 -16.78
N CYS A 95 3.46 0.17 -15.67
CA CYS A 95 2.01 0.13 -15.62
C CYS A 95 1.37 1.22 -16.51
N TYR A 96 1.87 2.46 -16.45
CA TYR A 96 1.41 3.54 -17.31
C TYR A 96 1.64 3.22 -18.79
N LYS A 97 2.83 2.74 -19.15
CA LYS A 97 3.19 2.36 -20.52
C LYS A 97 2.28 1.25 -21.05
N VAL A 98 2.10 0.18 -20.29
CA VAL A 98 1.23 -0.95 -20.67
C VAL A 98 -0.21 -0.46 -20.86
N SER A 99 -0.75 0.31 -19.92
CA SER A 99 -2.11 0.85 -20.02
C SER A 99 -2.29 1.71 -21.28
N ARG A 100 -1.28 2.48 -21.67
CA ARG A 100 -1.32 3.30 -22.91
C ARG A 100 -1.29 2.46 -24.18
N ILE A 101 -0.50 1.38 -24.19
CA ILE A 101 -0.38 0.48 -25.35
C ILE A 101 -1.66 -0.32 -25.54
N GLU A 102 -2.19 -0.89 -24.46
CA GLU A 102 -3.38 -1.75 -24.48
C GLU A 102 -4.70 -0.99 -24.49
N GLY A 103 -4.66 0.34 -24.28
CA GLY A 103 -5.86 1.17 -24.21
C GLY A 103 -6.68 0.97 -22.92
N TYR A 104 -6.05 0.50 -21.85
CA TYR A 104 -6.73 0.36 -20.57
C TYR A 104 -6.97 1.71 -19.91
N PRO A 105 -8.14 1.94 -19.30
CA PRO A 105 -8.41 3.15 -18.55
C PRO A 105 -7.49 3.20 -17.32
N LEU A 106 -6.81 4.33 -17.13
CA LEU A 106 -5.98 4.59 -15.95
C LEU A 106 -6.30 5.99 -15.44
N SER A 107 -6.66 6.11 -14.18
CA SER A 107 -7.12 7.37 -13.56
C SER A 107 -5.99 8.27 -13.07
N TRP A 108 -4.74 7.97 -13.42
CA TRP A 108 -3.55 8.76 -13.09
C TRP A 108 -2.57 8.77 -14.27
N ASP A 109 -1.65 9.73 -14.29
CA ASP A 109 -0.66 9.93 -15.35
C ASP A 109 0.80 10.01 -14.82
N LYS A 110 1.74 10.37 -15.70
CA LYS A 110 3.16 10.47 -15.32
C LYS A 110 3.46 11.52 -14.27
N ARG A 111 2.70 12.61 -14.20
CA ARG A 111 2.90 13.66 -13.19
C ARG A 111 2.50 13.15 -11.82
N ASP A 112 1.46 12.33 -11.76
CA ASP A 112 0.99 11.70 -10.52
C ASP A 112 2.04 10.73 -9.96
N ILE A 113 2.87 10.12 -10.83
CA ILE A 113 4.02 9.31 -10.39
C ILE A 113 5.05 10.19 -9.66
N ASP A 114 5.36 11.37 -10.21
CA ASP A 114 6.31 12.28 -9.56
C ASP A 114 5.78 12.76 -8.20
N GLU A 115 4.50 13.08 -8.10
CA GLU A 115 3.84 13.40 -6.82
C GLU A 115 3.91 12.23 -5.82
N ALA A 116 3.68 11.01 -6.27
CA ALA A 116 3.77 9.82 -5.42
C ALA A 116 5.19 9.61 -4.88
N VAL A 117 6.21 9.84 -5.72
CA VAL A 117 7.61 9.76 -5.30
C VAL A 117 7.94 10.84 -4.27
N ASP A 118 7.47 12.08 -4.48
CA ASP A 118 7.71 13.20 -3.57
C ASP A 118 7.02 13.00 -2.20
N LEU A 119 5.89 12.30 -2.19
CA LEU A 119 5.13 11.99 -0.96
C LEU A 119 5.57 10.68 -0.28
N TRP A 120 6.57 9.98 -0.83
CA TRP A 120 7.08 8.76 -0.23
C TRP A 120 7.88 9.05 1.04
N GLN A 121 7.52 8.37 2.13
CA GLN A 121 8.19 8.40 3.42
C GLN A 121 8.81 7.01 3.67
N ALA A 122 10.15 6.92 3.59
CA ALA A 122 10.86 5.68 3.83
C ALA A 122 11.07 5.43 5.33
N HIS A 123 10.83 4.19 5.75
CA HIS A 123 11.00 3.73 7.12
C HIS A 123 11.82 2.45 7.17
N GLY A 124 12.62 2.29 8.22
CA GLY A 124 13.30 1.04 8.54
C GLY A 124 12.36 0.03 9.18
N PHE A 125 12.78 -1.26 9.18
CA PHE A 125 12.09 -2.28 9.96
C PHE A 125 12.22 -1.97 11.46
N ASP A 126 11.17 -2.30 12.22
CA ASP A 126 11.03 -2.07 13.66
C ASP A 126 11.02 -0.60 14.10
N GLU A 127 11.14 0.34 13.18
CA GLU A 127 11.00 1.77 13.48
C GLU A 127 9.55 2.07 13.92
N LYS A 128 9.41 2.62 15.13
CA LYS A 128 8.09 2.96 15.68
C LYS A 128 7.63 4.31 15.17
N ILE A 129 6.54 4.32 14.44
CA ILE A 129 5.92 5.51 13.87
C ILE A 129 4.64 5.84 14.62
N THR A 130 4.50 7.09 15.04
CA THR A 130 3.26 7.58 15.66
C THR A 130 2.33 8.13 14.58
N PHE A 131 1.09 7.70 14.60
CA PHE A 131 0.01 8.16 13.73
C PHE A 131 -1.22 8.47 14.58
N HIS A 132 -1.46 9.74 14.85
CA HIS A 132 -2.45 10.18 15.85
C HIS A 132 -2.21 9.50 17.21
N ASN A 133 -3.19 8.77 17.72
CA ASN A 133 -3.07 7.95 18.92
C ASN A 133 -2.74 6.47 18.66
N TRP A 134 -2.44 6.13 17.39
CA TRP A 134 -1.96 4.82 16.98
C TRP A 134 -0.44 4.81 16.88
N LYS A 135 0.13 3.62 16.85
CA LYS A 135 1.55 3.37 16.50
C LYS A 135 1.60 2.25 15.50
N TRP A 136 2.56 2.32 14.61
CA TRP A 136 2.81 1.22 13.69
C TRP A 136 4.30 1.05 13.42
N ARG A 137 4.67 -0.11 12.91
CA ARG A 137 6.01 -0.44 12.46
C ARG A 137 5.96 -1.47 11.35
N LEU A 138 7.00 -1.49 10.53
CA LEU A 138 7.20 -2.46 9.48
C LEU A 138 7.99 -3.66 10.00
N LEU A 139 7.57 -4.87 9.63
CA LEU A 139 8.27 -6.12 9.93
C LEU A 139 8.62 -6.80 8.60
N PRO A 140 9.76 -7.52 8.50
CA PRO A 140 10.11 -8.25 7.28
C PRO A 140 9.03 -9.26 6.89
N ALA A 141 8.67 -9.29 5.60
CA ALA A 141 7.65 -10.20 5.09
C ALA A 141 8.21 -11.44 4.36
N GLY A 142 9.50 -11.45 4.01
CA GLY A 142 10.14 -12.60 3.36
C GLY A 142 9.67 -12.91 1.94
N HIS A 143 8.87 -12.03 1.33
CA HIS A 143 8.23 -12.25 0.03
C HIS A 143 9.10 -11.79 -1.15
N ILE A 144 9.41 -10.50 -1.20
CA ILE A 144 10.34 -9.89 -2.15
C ILE A 144 11.24 -8.88 -1.41
N PRO A 145 12.35 -8.44 -2.00
CA PRO A 145 13.20 -7.42 -1.37
C PRO A 145 12.42 -6.16 -1.00
N GLY A 146 12.53 -5.72 0.25
CA GLY A 146 11.83 -4.58 0.81
C GLY A 146 10.40 -4.84 1.28
N ALA A 147 9.83 -6.02 1.02
CA ALA A 147 8.48 -6.37 1.45
C ALA A 147 8.33 -6.36 2.97
N ALA A 148 7.24 -5.78 3.44
CA ALA A 148 6.95 -5.60 4.85
C ALA A 148 5.53 -6.04 5.22
N MET A 149 5.39 -6.60 6.40
CA MET A 149 4.14 -6.67 7.14
C MET A 149 3.98 -5.39 7.97
N VAL A 150 2.77 -4.99 8.29
CA VAL A 150 2.48 -3.79 9.09
C VAL A 150 1.88 -4.21 10.43
N ASN A 151 2.63 -3.97 11.51
CA ASN A 151 2.14 -4.16 12.86
C ASN A 151 1.59 -2.82 13.38
N ILE A 152 0.30 -2.78 13.72
CA ILE A 152 -0.41 -1.58 14.14
C ILE A 152 -0.93 -1.77 15.56
N GLU A 153 -0.64 -0.81 16.42
CA GLU A 153 -1.15 -0.72 17.77
C GLU A 153 -2.09 0.47 17.89
N THR A 154 -3.34 0.20 18.20
CA THR A 154 -4.34 1.21 18.51
C THR A 154 -4.62 1.19 20.03
N PRO A 155 -5.34 2.14 20.60
CA PRO A 155 -5.70 2.10 22.02
C PRO A 155 -6.45 0.83 22.45
N THR A 156 -7.11 0.15 21.50
CA THR A 156 -8.00 -0.98 21.80
C THR A 156 -7.57 -2.30 21.16
N HIS A 157 -6.74 -2.27 20.10
CA HIS A 157 -6.39 -3.46 19.32
C HIS A 157 -4.93 -3.47 18.87
N ARG A 158 -4.41 -4.68 18.69
CA ARG A 158 -3.19 -4.94 17.90
C ARG A 158 -3.59 -5.65 16.63
N ILE A 159 -3.10 -5.14 15.51
CA ILE A 159 -3.45 -5.62 14.17
C ILE A 159 -2.16 -5.91 13.41
N LEU A 160 -2.09 -7.06 12.79
CA LEU A 160 -1.05 -7.39 11.82
C LEU A 160 -1.67 -7.46 10.43
N PHE A 161 -1.26 -6.57 9.55
CA PHE A 161 -1.57 -6.63 8.13
C PHE A 161 -0.37 -7.23 7.41
N THR A 162 -0.53 -8.43 6.89
CA THR A 162 0.59 -9.20 6.35
C THR A 162 1.02 -8.77 4.96
N GLY A 163 0.12 -8.18 4.16
CA GLY A 163 0.33 -8.16 2.73
C GLY A 163 0.62 -9.59 2.24
N ASP A 164 1.50 -9.69 1.27
CA ASP A 164 2.05 -10.99 0.85
C ASP A 164 3.29 -11.32 1.67
N PHE A 165 3.39 -12.54 2.19
CA PHE A 165 4.52 -12.98 2.99
C PHE A 165 4.94 -14.42 2.65
N ASP A 166 6.21 -14.74 2.91
CA ASP A 166 6.74 -16.11 2.83
C ASP A 166 7.61 -16.38 4.07
N THR A 167 7.47 -17.55 4.63
CA THR A 167 8.25 -18.00 5.80
C THR A 167 9.50 -18.78 5.41
N ARG A 168 9.71 -19.02 4.12
CA ARG A 168 10.88 -19.74 3.60
C ARG A 168 11.95 -18.75 3.18
N ASP A 169 13.20 -19.10 3.46
CA ASP A 169 14.33 -18.37 2.91
C ASP A 169 14.40 -18.53 1.39
N SER A 170 14.79 -17.47 0.71
CA SER A 170 15.11 -17.44 -0.71
C SER A 170 16.55 -16.91 -0.92
N GLU A 171 17.01 -16.91 -2.17
CA GLU A 171 18.34 -16.35 -2.48
C GLU A 171 18.46 -14.85 -2.20
N LEU A 172 17.35 -14.13 -2.20
CA LEU A 172 17.32 -12.67 -2.08
C LEU A 172 16.83 -12.16 -0.73
N VAL A 173 15.97 -12.93 -0.05
CA VAL A 173 15.33 -12.51 1.22
C VAL A 173 15.21 -13.70 2.19
N ASN A 174 15.38 -13.42 3.46
CA ASN A 174 15.05 -14.37 4.51
C ASN A 174 13.54 -14.44 4.72
N GLY A 175 13.04 -15.59 5.13
CA GLY A 175 11.65 -15.78 5.50
C GLY A 175 11.20 -14.84 6.64
N ALA A 176 9.88 -14.63 6.74
CA ALA A 176 9.26 -13.79 7.77
C ALA A 176 9.34 -14.41 9.16
#